data_504075c181582be77a28c53aaade109e
#
_entry.id   504075c181582be77a28c53aaade109e
#
_cell.length_a   1.000
_cell.length_b   1.000
_cell.length_c   1.000
_cell.angle_alpha   90.00
_cell.angle_beta   90.00
_cell.angle_gamma   90.00
#
_symmetry.space_group_name_H-M   'P 1'
#
loop_
_entity.id
_entity.type
_entity.pdbx_description
1 polymer ?
#
loop_
_entity_poly.entity_id
_entity_poly.type
_entity_poly.pdbx_seq_one_letter_code
_entity_poly.pdbx_strand_id
1 'polypeptide(L)'
;MEKYEEKACLCALNRIFGFSPKTGLALISHTGSAADVFRLGSRELEELLGPSSRHKGDITWKAVEEASEELVRLESRGIGFTGWTEEEYPSLLHECEDAPVGLYVRSRTPMDELWKPCRRIAVVGTRDITPYGREWCVRTVAGLSRCKERPVIVSGLALGTDFCAHKAAVESGLATIGVMATGPETVYPHRHREFAEKLCETPGCALVTDYPPGTAPLAIHFLRRNRIIAGLSDSTILIESKIKGGGMMTCRLAFSYSRDVYALPGRADDLRSQGCNSLIRSKIAEPLTSIEDLTESLGLNRAGAGGRRSVREIILSEYGSRLSPERLQLTANMLVKIKEERGITVEELSEFTGMSYGITANIAAMLETDGLISIDLLQRCFIMVEKFR
;
A
#
# COMPACT_ATOMS: atom_id res chain seq x y z
N MET A 1 -26.33 -0.97 16.61
CA MET A 1 -25.57 -0.15 17.59
C MET A 1 -24.11 -0.52 17.63
N GLU A 2 -23.70 -1.80 17.78
CA GLU A 2 -22.27 -2.21 17.83
C GLU A 2 -21.44 -1.82 16.60
N LYS A 3 -21.98 -1.95 15.39
CA LYS A 3 -21.22 -1.64 14.15
C LYS A 3 -20.89 -0.15 14.00
N TYR A 4 -21.77 0.74 14.46
CA TYR A 4 -21.52 2.18 14.42
C TYR A 4 -20.54 2.63 15.48
N GLU A 5 -20.53 1.99 16.65
CA GLU A 5 -19.61 2.29 17.74
C GLU A 5 -18.17 1.97 17.35
N GLU A 6 -17.88 0.80 16.75
CA GLU A 6 -16.55 0.40 16.29
C GLU A 6 -16.02 1.36 15.23
N LYS A 7 -16.82 1.72 14.22
CA LYS A 7 -16.44 2.68 13.18
C LYS A 7 -16.10 4.06 13.75
N ALA A 8 -16.86 4.54 14.72
CA ALA A 8 -16.59 5.82 15.38
C ALA A 8 -15.31 5.74 16.22
N CYS A 9 -15.05 4.61 16.90
CA CYS A 9 -13.81 4.37 17.62
C CYS A 9 -12.60 4.33 16.68
N LEU A 10 -12.70 3.65 15.53
CA LEU A 10 -11.65 3.66 14.50
C LEU A 10 -11.37 5.06 13.98
N CYS A 11 -12.41 5.87 13.72
CA CYS A 11 -12.28 7.25 13.28
C CYS A 11 -11.60 8.12 14.36
N ALA A 12 -12.00 7.98 15.62
CA ALA A 12 -11.37 8.67 16.74
C ALA A 12 -9.89 8.31 16.89
N LEU A 13 -9.55 7.00 16.84
CA LEU A 13 -8.16 6.54 16.89
C LEU A 13 -7.34 7.02 15.69
N ASN A 14 -7.95 7.08 14.49
CA ASN A 14 -7.29 7.64 13.31
C ASN A 14 -6.92 9.13 13.51
N ARG A 15 -7.77 9.91 14.17
CA ARG A 15 -7.50 11.32 14.52
C ARG A 15 -6.38 11.44 15.57
N ILE A 16 -6.44 10.61 16.62
CA ILE A 16 -5.48 10.62 17.73
C ILE A 16 -4.10 10.15 17.27
N PHE A 17 -4.04 9.04 16.54
CA PHE A 17 -2.80 8.40 16.13
C PHE A 17 -2.39 8.65 14.67
N GLY A 18 -3.00 9.59 13.97
CA GLY A 18 -2.70 9.88 12.57
C GLY A 18 -1.20 10.10 12.28
N PHE A 19 -0.44 10.64 13.25
CA PHE A 19 1.03 10.77 13.15
C PHE A 19 1.81 9.57 13.72
N SER A 20 1.17 8.62 14.36
CA SER A 20 1.76 7.43 14.96
C SER A 20 0.87 6.19 14.73
N PRO A 21 0.53 5.87 13.47
CA PRO A 21 -0.46 4.81 13.18
C PRO A 21 -0.06 3.46 13.76
N LYS A 22 1.23 3.10 13.76
CA LYS A 22 1.73 1.87 14.39
C LYS A 22 1.28 1.72 15.86
N THR A 23 1.26 2.82 16.60
CA THR A 23 0.80 2.82 17.99
C THR A 23 -0.71 2.53 18.08
N GLY A 24 -1.50 3.19 17.24
CA GLY A 24 -2.95 2.94 17.18
C GLY A 24 -3.28 1.50 16.79
N LEU A 25 -2.61 0.97 15.76
CA LEU A 25 -2.76 -0.43 15.32
C LEU A 25 -2.32 -1.43 16.39
N ALA A 26 -1.22 -1.17 17.10
CA ALA A 26 -0.75 -2.02 18.20
C ALA A 26 -1.78 -2.08 19.35
N LEU A 27 -2.41 -0.96 19.70
CA LEU A 27 -3.48 -0.93 20.70
C LEU A 27 -4.68 -1.78 20.25
N ILE A 28 -5.16 -1.60 19.02
CA ILE A 28 -6.27 -2.37 18.45
C ILE A 28 -5.93 -3.87 18.45
N SER A 29 -4.73 -4.22 17.99
CA SER A 29 -4.29 -5.62 17.98
C SER A 29 -4.18 -6.24 19.37
N HIS A 30 -3.81 -5.45 20.39
CA HIS A 30 -3.71 -5.90 21.78
C HIS A 30 -5.08 -6.13 22.41
N THR A 31 -6.04 -5.23 22.14
CA THR A 31 -7.38 -5.28 22.75
C THR A 31 -8.38 -6.12 21.95
N GLY A 32 -8.13 -6.31 20.65
CA GLY A 32 -9.00 -7.04 19.73
C GLY A 32 -10.01 -6.17 18.98
N SER A 33 -10.31 -4.96 19.45
CA SER A 33 -11.19 -4.00 18.77
C SER A 33 -10.83 -2.55 19.09
N ALA A 34 -11.24 -1.60 18.23
CA ALA A 34 -11.05 -0.18 18.50
C ALA A 34 -11.90 0.28 19.70
N ALA A 35 -13.11 -0.27 19.85
CA ALA A 35 -13.98 0.05 21.00
C ALA A 35 -13.35 -0.36 22.33
N ASP A 36 -12.67 -1.50 22.38
CA ASP A 36 -12.02 -1.96 23.62
C ASP A 36 -10.84 -1.08 24.03
N VAL A 37 -10.17 -0.40 23.07
CA VAL A 37 -9.15 0.61 23.41
C VAL A 37 -9.72 1.74 24.25
N PHE A 38 -10.95 2.18 24.00
CA PHE A 38 -11.61 3.24 24.79
C PHE A 38 -12.18 2.74 26.13
N ARG A 39 -12.22 1.41 26.36
CA ARG A 39 -12.61 0.80 27.63
C ARG A 39 -11.43 0.61 28.59
N LEU A 40 -10.18 0.75 28.11
CA LEU A 40 -8.99 0.62 28.94
C LEU A 40 -8.96 1.68 30.03
N GLY A 41 -8.59 1.26 31.24
CA GLY A 41 -8.34 2.18 32.35
C GLY A 41 -7.05 3.00 32.18
N SER A 42 -6.96 4.13 32.89
CA SER A 42 -5.78 5.00 32.80
C SER A 42 -4.46 4.30 33.10
N ARG A 43 -4.46 3.31 33.99
CA ARG A 43 -3.28 2.52 34.34
C ARG A 43 -2.87 1.59 33.18
N GLU A 44 -3.80 0.91 32.56
CA GLU A 44 -3.55 0.03 31.42
C GLU A 44 -3.05 0.82 30.22
N LEU A 45 -3.65 1.99 29.95
CA LEU A 45 -3.16 2.91 28.92
C LEU A 45 -1.73 3.41 29.21
N GLU A 46 -1.39 3.61 30.48
CA GLU A 46 -0.03 4.00 30.89
C GLU A 46 0.98 2.88 30.70
N GLU A 47 0.61 1.63 30.99
CA GLU A 47 1.44 0.45 30.77
C GLU A 47 1.71 0.23 29.28
N LEU A 48 0.71 0.41 28.40
CA LEU A 48 0.82 0.18 26.96
C LEU A 48 1.50 1.35 26.20
N LEU A 49 1.19 2.58 26.56
CA LEU A 49 1.69 3.77 25.85
C LEU A 49 2.94 4.39 26.48
N GLY A 50 3.27 3.97 27.72
CA GLY A 50 4.30 4.57 28.54
C GLY A 50 3.82 5.82 29.32
N PRO A 51 4.51 6.15 30.43
CA PRO A 51 4.09 7.20 31.36
C PRO A 51 4.08 8.60 30.74
N SER A 52 4.93 8.87 29.74
CA SER A 52 5.10 10.16 29.10
C SER A 52 4.28 10.34 27.82
N SER A 53 3.40 9.39 27.46
CA SER A 53 2.61 9.50 26.25
C SER A 53 1.60 10.63 26.31
N ARG A 54 1.67 11.55 25.35
CA ARG A 54 0.73 12.65 25.19
C ARG A 54 -0.69 12.18 24.81
N HIS A 55 -0.81 10.98 24.22
CA HIS A 55 -2.07 10.47 23.68
C HIS A 55 -3.02 9.89 24.74
N LYS A 56 -2.54 9.65 25.98
CA LYS A 56 -3.40 9.09 27.04
C LYS A 56 -4.64 9.94 27.33
N GLY A 57 -4.48 11.27 27.32
CA GLY A 57 -5.58 12.20 27.57
C GLY A 57 -6.55 12.36 26.42
N ASP A 58 -6.18 11.92 25.22
CA ASP A 58 -6.99 12.04 24.01
C ASP A 58 -7.92 10.82 23.82
N ILE A 59 -7.60 9.67 24.44
CA ILE A 59 -8.41 8.45 24.35
C ILE A 59 -9.59 8.55 25.31
N THR A 60 -10.67 9.16 24.86
CA THR A 60 -11.88 9.41 25.64
C THR A 60 -13.14 9.12 24.84
N TRP A 61 -14.23 8.76 25.51
CA TRP A 61 -15.53 8.59 24.86
C TRP A 61 -16.05 9.87 24.20
N LYS A 62 -15.64 11.04 24.70
CA LYS A 62 -15.92 12.31 24.05
C LYS A 62 -15.30 12.38 22.64
N ALA A 63 -14.08 11.88 22.46
CA ALA A 63 -13.46 11.81 21.13
C ALA A 63 -14.23 10.90 20.18
N VAL A 64 -14.84 9.82 20.70
CA VAL A 64 -15.71 8.92 19.92
C VAL A 64 -17.02 9.60 19.53
N GLU A 65 -17.65 10.34 20.45
CA GLU A 65 -18.87 11.13 20.16
C GLU A 65 -18.59 12.17 19.05
N GLU A 66 -17.49 12.93 19.17
CA GLU A 66 -17.07 13.90 18.14
C GLU A 66 -16.81 13.22 16.78
N ALA A 67 -16.18 12.03 16.78
CA ALA A 67 -15.94 11.26 15.56
C ALA A 67 -17.25 10.74 14.95
N SER A 68 -18.20 10.28 15.78
CA SER A 68 -19.51 9.83 15.33
C SER A 68 -20.27 10.96 14.64
N GLU A 69 -20.32 12.14 15.24
CA GLU A 69 -20.95 13.32 14.63
C GLU A 69 -20.24 13.75 13.32
N GLU A 70 -18.91 13.63 13.27
CA GLU A 70 -18.13 13.90 12.06
C GLU A 70 -18.50 12.94 10.95
N LEU A 71 -18.59 11.64 11.23
CA LEU A 71 -18.95 10.62 10.23
C LEU A 71 -20.33 10.89 9.63
N VAL A 72 -21.33 11.23 10.44
CA VAL A 72 -22.67 11.59 9.95
C VAL A 72 -22.63 12.83 9.04
N ARG A 73 -21.86 13.85 9.41
CA ARG A 73 -21.70 15.06 8.57
C ARG A 73 -20.98 14.75 7.25
N LEU A 74 -20.00 13.85 7.25
CA LEU A 74 -19.27 13.47 6.05
C LEU A 74 -20.10 12.61 5.11
N GLU A 75 -20.86 11.67 5.65
CA GLU A 75 -21.77 10.82 4.89
C GLU A 75 -22.80 11.64 4.11
N SER A 76 -23.36 12.69 4.75
CA SER A 76 -24.28 13.62 4.08
C SER A 76 -23.65 14.38 2.90
N ARG A 77 -22.32 14.38 2.79
CA ARG A 77 -21.54 14.98 1.69
C ARG A 77 -20.97 13.95 0.72
N GLY A 78 -21.38 12.68 0.82
CA GLY A 78 -20.88 11.60 0.00
C GLY A 78 -19.40 11.21 0.33
N ILE A 79 -18.96 11.45 1.56
CA ILE A 79 -17.62 11.07 2.04
C ILE A 79 -17.80 9.92 3.03
N GLY A 80 -17.36 8.73 2.64
CA GLY A 80 -17.36 7.56 3.51
C GLY A 80 -16.08 7.47 4.35
N PHE A 81 -16.08 6.54 5.28
CA PHE A 81 -14.91 6.17 6.09
C PHE A 81 -14.85 4.65 6.21
N THR A 82 -13.65 4.09 6.13
CA THR A 82 -13.37 2.68 6.44
C THR A 82 -12.18 2.57 7.37
N GLY A 83 -12.29 1.71 8.38
CA GLY A 83 -11.28 1.49 9.39
C GLY A 83 -10.56 0.15 9.24
N TRP A 84 -9.41 0.02 9.86
CA TRP A 84 -8.46 -1.09 9.71
C TRP A 84 -9.07 -2.48 10.04
N THR A 85 -10.06 -2.56 10.92
CA THR A 85 -10.75 -3.82 11.29
C THR A 85 -11.93 -4.15 10.39
N GLU A 86 -12.33 -3.25 9.46
CA GLU A 86 -13.49 -3.45 8.59
C GLU A 86 -13.11 -4.24 7.32
N GLU A 87 -14.02 -5.08 6.82
CA GLU A 87 -13.82 -5.87 5.60
C GLU A 87 -13.57 -5.02 4.36
N GLU A 88 -14.16 -3.82 4.33
CA GLU A 88 -13.99 -2.86 3.24
C GLU A 88 -12.66 -2.09 3.31
N TYR A 89 -11.77 -2.40 4.28
CA TYR A 89 -10.46 -1.78 4.30
C TYR A 89 -9.54 -2.39 3.23
N PRO A 90 -8.75 -1.59 2.48
CA PRO A 90 -7.91 -2.10 1.39
C PRO A 90 -6.91 -3.15 1.87
N SER A 91 -7.00 -4.38 1.35
CA SER A 91 -6.18 -5.52 1.80
C SER A 91 -4.67 -5.28 1.64
N LEU A 92 -4.24 -4.68 0.51
CA LEU A 92 -2.83 -4.34 0.31
C LEU A 92 -2.30 -3.34 1.33
N LEU A 93 -3.13 -2.37 1.72
CA LEU A 93 -2.75 -1.38 2.72
C LEU A 93 -2.74 -1.98 4.12
N HIS A 94 -3.64 -2.93 4.39
CA HIS A 94 -3.69 -3.66 5.66
C HIS A 94 -2.40 -4.44 5.96
N GLU A 95 -1.68 -4.89 4.92
CA GLU A 95 -0.40 -5.59 5.04
C GLU A 95 0.77 -4.66 5.48
N CYS A 96 0.57 -3.34 5.46
CA CYS A 96 1.64 -2.39 5.79
C CYS A 96 1.71 -2.16 7.30
N GLU A 97 2.91 -2.21 7.88
CA GLU A 97 3.13 -1.97 9.30
C GLU A 97 2.67 -0.59 9.79
N ASP A 98 2.67 0.40 8.91
CA ASP A 98 2.27 1.77 9.18
C ASP A 98 0.98 2.16 8.45
N ALA A 99 0.12 1.17 8.19
CA ALA A 99 -1.21 1.40 7.65
C ALA A 99 -1.96 2.45 8.47
N PRO A 100 -2.74 3.35 7.87
CA PRO A 100 -3.60 4.24 8.65
C PRO A 100 -4.67 3.45 9.41
N VAL A 101 -5.05 3.91 10.58
CA VAL A 101 -6.15 3.30 11.36
C VAL A 101 -7.47 3.39 10.59
N GLY A 102 -7.60 4.40 9.73
CA GLY A 102 -8.76 4.54 8.86
C GLY A 102 -8.50 5.46 7.67
N LEU A 103 -9.37 5.36 6.68
CA LEU A 103 -9.37 6.15 5.45
C LEU A 103 -10.71 6.82 5.24
N TYR A 104 -10.68 8.10 4.93
CA TYR A 104 -11.80 8.83 4.34
C TYR A 104 -11.79 8.62 2.83
N VAL A 105 -12.95 8.35 2.26
CA VAL A 105 -13.11 7.99 0.84
C VAL A 105 -14.19 8.84 0.20
N ARG A 106 -13.86 9.50 -0.90
CA ARG A 106 -14.81 10.18 -1.77
C ARG A 106 -14.88 9.44 -3.10
N SER A 107 -15.99 8.80 -3.38
CA SER A 107 -16.24 8.06 -4.61
C SER A 107 -17.73 7.91 -4.86
N ARG A 108 -18.12 7.88 -6.11
CA ARG A 108 -19.44 7.41 -6.51
C ARG A 108 -19.59 5.89 -6.42
N THR A 109 -18.45 5.18 -6.54
CA THR A 109 -18.43 3.72 -6.44
C THR A 109 -18.51 3.30 -4.98
N PRO A 110 -19.39 2.36 -4.61
CA PRO A 110 -19.45 1.80 -3.27
C PRO A 110 -18.09 1.22 -2.83
N MET A 111 -17.79 1.27 -1.53
CA MET A 111 -16.47 0.86 -1.01
C MET A 111 -16.19 -0.63 -1.23
N ASP A 112 -17.19 -1.48 -1.08
CA ASP A 112 -17.09 -2.92 -1.36
C ASP A 112 -16.75 -3.24 -2.82
N GLU A 113 -17.15 -2.38 -3.76
CA GLU A 113 -16.75 -2.48 -5.17
C GLU A 113 -15.39 -1.86 -5.44
N LEU A 114 -15.10 -0.71 -4.82
CA LEU A 114 -13.86 0.04 -5.00
C LEU A 114 -12.63 -0.77 -4.57
N TRP A 115 -12.76 -1.57 -3.51
CA TRP A 115 -11.67 -2.36 -2.95
C TRP A 115 -11.66 -3.82 -3.39
N LYS A 116 -12.51 -4.22 -4.34
CA LYS A 116 -12.42 -5.57 -4.93
C LYS A 116 -10.99 -5.87 -5.39
N PRO A 117 -10.56 -7.14 -5.31
CA PRO A 117 -9.25 -7.55 -5.76
C PRO A 117 -9.01 -7.15 -7.22
N CYS A 118 -8.05 -6.31 -7.45
CA CYS A 118 -7.58 -5.87 -8.77
C CYS A 118 -6.15 -5.37 -8.66
N ARG A 119 -5.43 -5.33 -9.78
CA ARG A 119 -4.08 -4.73 -9.79
C ARG A 119 -4.16 -3.22 -9.61
N ARG A 120 -3.36 -2.70 -8.68
CA ARG A 120 -3.19 -1.27 -8.45
C ARG A 120 -1.74 -0.89 -8.68
N ILE A 121 -1.52 0.09 -9.54
CA ILE A 121 -0.18 0.52 -9.94
C ILE A 121 0.00 1.99 -9.57
N ALA A 122 0.95 2.26 -8.69
CA ALA A 122 1.34 3.64 -8.39
C ALA A 122 2.18 4.21 -9.53
N VAL A 123 1.86 5.42 -9.99
CA VAL A 123 2.67 6.18 -10.92
C VAL A 123 3.04 7.50 -10.26
N VAL A 124 4.32 7.67 -9.96
CA VAL A 124 4.83 8.79 -9.16
C VAL A 124 6.04 9.45 -9.80
N GLY A 125 6.39 10.67 -9.34
CA GLY A 125 7.58 11.34 -9.84
C GLY A 125 7.71 12.79 -9.43
N THR A 126 8.41 13.56 -10.26
CA THR A 126 8.68 14.96 -10.03
C THR A 126 7.45 15.84 -10.26
N ARG A 127 7.37 16.94 -9.51
CA ARG A 127 6.37 18.01 -9.75
C ARG A 127 6.68 18.87 -11.00
N ASP A 128 7.93 18.80 -11.47
CA ASP A 128 8.44 19.51 -12.64
C ASP A 128 8.84 18.49 -13.71
N ILE A 129 7.82 17.85 -14.31
CA ILE A 129 7.97 16.79 -15.30
C ILE A 129 8.44 17.37 -16.66
N THR A 130 9.45 16.73 -17.26
CA THR A 130 9.93 17.10 -18.60
C THR A 130 8.99 16.61 -19.70
N PRO A 131 9.15 17.09 -20.96
CA PRO A 131 8.45 16.51 -22.11
C PRO A 131 8.71 14.99 -22.25
N TYR A 132 9.94 14.53 -22.05
CA TYR A 132 10.30 13.11 -22.03
C TYR A 132 9.54 12.32 -20.94
N GLY A 133 9.57 12.80 -19.71
CA GLY A 133 8.85 12.16 -18.62
C GLY A 133 7.34 12.14 -18.86
N ARG A 134 6.77 13.24 -19.38
CA ARG A 134 5.35 13.32 -19.73
C ARG A 134 4.97 12.32 -20.81
N GLU A 135 5.75 12.23 -21.86
CA GLU A 135 5.53 11.26 -22.94
C GLU A 135 5.52 9.84 -22.38
N TRP A 136 6.55 9.47 -21.63
CA TRP A 136 6.63 8.13 -21.03
C TRP A 136 5.53 7.86 -20.01
N CYS A 137 5.14 8.84 -19.19
CA CYS A 137 4.01 8.70 -18.29
C CYS A 137 2.72 8.36 -19.05
N VAL A 138 2.40 9.11 -20.10
CA VAL A 138 1.21 8.87 -20.93
C VAL A 138 1.31 7.52 -21.66
N ARG A 139 2.46 7.20 -22.27
CA ARG A 139 2.67 5.90 -22.95
C ARG A 139 2.52 4.72 -22.00
N THR A 140 3.07 4.83 -20.78
CA THR A 140 2.98 3.79 -19.76
C THR A 140 1.53 3.54 -19.38
N VAL A 141 0.79 4.58 -19.00
CA VAL A 141 -0.62 4.45 -18.58
C VAL A 141 -1.50 3.96 -19.74
N ALA A 142 -1.30 4.48 -20.96
CA ALA A 142 -2.00 4.02 -22.15
C ALA A 142 -1.65 2.57 -22.53
N GLY A 143 -0.42 2.12 -22.28
CA GLY A 143 -0.02 0.72 -22.44
C GLY A 143 -0.74 -0.19 -21.46
N LEU A 144 -0.78 0.19 -20.18
CA LEU A 144 -1.50 -0.54 -19.13
C LEU A 144 -3.01 -0.67 -19.44
N SER A 145 -3.63 0.31 -20.11
CA SER A 145 -5.06 0.25 -20.44
C SER A 145 -5.40 -0.80 -21.51
N ARG A 146 -4.40 -1.28 -22.26
CA ARG A 146 -4.57 -2.30 -23.32
C ARG A 146 -4.40 -3.73 -22.80
N CYS A 147 -3.97 -3.89 -21.55
CA CYS A 147 -3.82 -5.20 -20.94
C CYS A 147 -5.17 -5.89 -20.69
N LYS A 148 -5.15 -7.22 -20.64
CA LYS A 148 -6.36 -8.02 -20.33
C LYS A 148 -6.87 -7.69 -18.94
N GLU A 149 -5.98 -7.64 -17.94
CA GLU A 149 -6.26 -7.14 -16.62
C GLU A 149 -5.93 -5.65 -16.59
N ARG A 150 -6.97 -4.82 -16.55
CA ARG A 150 -6.84 -3.35 -16.55
C ARG A 150 -6.62 -2.86 -15.13
N PRO A 151 -5.43 -2.33 -14.79
CA PRO A 151 -5.14 -1.92 -13.43
C PRO A 151 -5.80 -0.59 -13.08
N VAL A 152 -5.93 -0.35 -11.77
CA VAL A 152 -6.26 0.98 -11.22
C VAL A 152 -4.96 1.76 -11.03
N ILE A 153 -4.91 3.00 -11.50
CA ILE A 153 -3.76 3.89 -11.31
C ILE A 153 -3.88 4.60 -9.96
N VAL A 154 -2.84 4.54 -9.15
CA VAL A 154 -2.77 5.24 -7.85
C VAL A 154 -1.73 6.34 -7.93
N SER A 155 -2.08 7.55 -7.49
CA SER A 155 -1.11 8.66 -7.41
C SER A 155 -1.55 9.73 -6.42
N GLY A 156 -0.76 10.80 -6.30
CA GLY A 156 -0.90 11.76 -5.21
C GLY A 156 -1.57 13.09 -5.54
N LEU A 157 -2.15 13.26 -6.72
CA LEU A 157 -2.74 14.53 -7.18
C LEU A 157 -1.77 15.74 -7.18
N ALA A 158 -0.46 15.54 -6.98
CA ALA A 158 0.52 16.61 -7.05
C ALA A 158 0.68 17.13 -8.49
N LEU A 159 1.37 18.25 -8.63
CA LEU A 159 1.76 18.74 -9.95
C LEU A 159 2.69 17.75 -10.66
N GLY A 160 2.80 17.88 -11.96
CA GLY A 160 3.76 17.11 -12.78
C GLY A 160 3.30 15.67 -12.99
N THR A 161 4.09 14.69 -12.56
CA THR A 161 3.88 13.28 -12.86
C THR A 161 2.54 12.77 -12.35
N ASP A 162 2.16 13.08 -11.11
CA ASP A 162 0.92 12.56 -10.48
C ASP A 162 -0.31 12.99 -11.30
N PHE A 163 -0.41 14.28 -11.61
CA PHE A 163 -1.53 14.80 -12.39
C PHE A 163 -1.52 14.27 -13.84
N CYS A 164 -0.34 14.12 -14.42
CA CYS A 164 -0.19 13.52 -15.75
C CYS A 164 -0.71 12.07 -15.77
N ALA A 165 -0.37 11.27 -14.73
CA ALA A 165 -0.81 9.90 -14.60
C ALA A 165 -2.34 9.78 -14.45
N HIS A 166 -2.95 10.59 -13.56
CA HIS A 166 -4.39 10.61 -13.40
C HIS A 166 -5.13 11.00 -14.70
N LYS A 167 -4.63 12.05 -15.39
CA LYS A 167 -5.21 12.50 -16.66
C LYS A 167 -5.12 11.41 -17.71
N ALA A 168 -3.95 10.80 -17.86
CA ALA A 168 -3.74 9.71 -18.82
C ALA A 168 -4.61 8.47 -18.49
N ALA A 169 -4.83 8.16 -17.18
CA ALA A 169 -5.71 7.08 -16.77
C ALA A 169 -7.16 7.33 -17.23
N VAL A 170 -7.71 8.50 -16.94
CA VAL A 170 -9.08 8.86 -17.34
C VAL A 170 -9.21 8.88 -18.88
N GLU A 171 -8.27 9.47 -19.60
CA GLU A 171 -8.26 9.53 -21.07
C GLU A 171 -8.14 8.14 -21.71
N SER A 172 -7.48 7.19 -21.03
CA SER A 172 -7.36 5.79 -21.46
C SER A 172 -8.47 4.88 -20.94
N GLY A 173 -9.44 5.44 -20.19
CA GLY A 173 -10.56 4.71 -19.59
C GLY A 173 -10.16 3.80 -18.45
N LEU A 174 -9.02 4.02 -17.77
CA LEU A 174 -8.64 3.35 -16.54
C LEU A 174 -9.24 4.06 -15.32
N ALA A 175 -9.59 3.28 -14.30
CA ALA A 175 -9.90 3.82 -13.00
C ALA A 175 -8.64 4.39 -12.33
N THR A 176 -8.83 5.41 -11.46
CA THR A 176 -7.70 6.00 -10.75
C THR A 176 -8.05 6.48 -9.35
N ILE A 177 -7.14 6.28 -8.40
CA ILE A 177 -7.29 6.68 -7.01
C ILE A 177 -6.31 7.80 -6.69
N GLY A 178 -6.85 8.96 -6.34
CA GLY A 178 -6.07 10.11 -5.88
C GLY A 178 -5.89 10.10 -4.36
N VAL A 179 -4.67 9.90 -3.89
CA VAL A 179 -4.37 9.98 -2.45
C VAL A 179 -4.06 11.42 -2.08
N MET A 180 -4.79 11.98 -1.13
CA MET A 180 -4.65 13.38 -0.72
C MET A 180 -3.77 13.52 0.54
N ALA A 181 -3.18 14.70 0.71
CA ALA A 181 -2.38 15.08 1.89
C ALA A 181 -3.08 16.15 2.73
N THR A 182 -4.39 16.24 2.60
CA THR A 182 -5.31 17.20 3.23
C THR A 182 -6.54 16.46 3.72
N GLY A 183 -7.41 17.12 4.46
CA GLY A 183 -8.73 16.58 4.80
C GLY A 183 -9.56 16.26 3.55
N PRO A 184 -10.58 15.39 3.67
CA PRO A 184 -11.30 14.83 2.53
C PRO A 184 -12.06 15.86 1.68
N GLU A 185 -12.39 17.02 2.24
CA GLU A 185 -13.08 18.10 1.55
C GLU A 185 -12.16 19.08 0.80
N THR A 186 -10.83 19.00 1.04
CA THR A 186 -9.87 19.98 0.53
C THR A 186 -8.96 19.37 -0.52
N VAL A 187 -9.10 19.80 -1.77
CA VAL A 187 -8.20 19.39 -2.86
C VAL A 187 -7.01 20.35 -2.98
N TYR A 188 -5.81 19.80 -2.93
CA TYR A 188 -4.58 20.56 -3.16
C TYR A 188 -3.71 19.88 -4.24
N PRO A 189 -3.16 20.65 -5.20
CA PRO A 189 -3.32 22.10 -5.40
C PRO A 189 -4.73 22.46 -5.87
N HIS A 190 -5.22 23.64 -5.51
CA HIS A 190 -6.58 24.10 -5.81
C HIS A 190 -6.95 24.02 -7.31
N ARG A 191 -5.97 24.24 -8.20
CA ARG A 191 -6.18 24.14 -9.66
C ARG A 191 -6.57 22.73 -10.14
N HIS A 192 -6.38 21.69 -9.34
CA HIS A 192 -6.81 20.31 -9.64
C HIS A 192 -8.22 20.00 -9.13
N ARG A 193 -8.90 20.96 -8.48
CA ARG A 193 -10.18 20.76 -7.83
C ARG A 193 -11.25 20.22 -8.78
N GLU A 194 -11.44 20.90 -9.91
CA GLU A 194 -12.45 20.50 -10.91
C GLU A 194 -12.20 19.07 -11.43
N PHE A 195 -10.94 18.75 -11.71
CA PHE A 195 -10.55 17.39 -12.11
C PHE A 195 -10.80 16.36 -11.00
N ALA A 196 -10.46 16.68 -9.76
CA ALA A 196 -10.64 15.80 -8.61
C ALA A 196 -12.12 15.55 -8.29
N GLU A 197 -12.96 16.56 -8.40
CA GLU A 197 -14.42 16.42 -8.27
C GLU A 197 -14.98 15.49 -9.37
N LYS A 198 -14.52 15.66 -10.61
CA LYS A 198 -14.87 14.79 -11.72
C LYS A 198 -14.44 13.33 -11.51
N LEU A 199 -13.29 13.10 -10.86
CA LEU A 199 -12.85 11.75 -10.49
C LEU A 199 -13.84 11.09 -9.53
N CYS A 200 -14.34 11.82 -8.52
CA CYS A 200 -15.30 11.27 -7.56
C CYS A 200 -16.61 10.80 -8.22
N GLU A 201 -16.98 11.39 -9.35
CA GLU A 201 -18.17 11.03 -10.13
C GLU A 201 -17.90 9.93 -11.18
N THR A 202 -16.64 9.57 -11.40
CA THR A 202 -16.25 8.55 -12.39
C THR A 202 -16.24 7.17 -11.74
N PRO A 203 -16.94 6.16 -12.31
CA PRO A 203 -16.94 4.81 -11.76
C PRO A 203 -15.54 4.22 -11.60
N GLY A 204 -15.29 3.55 -10.47
CA GLY A 204 -14.00 2.96 -10.11
C GLY A 204 -12.93 3.97 -9.65
N CYS A 205 -13.21 5.27 -9.72
CA CYS A 205 -12.30 6.32 -9.26
C CYS A 205 -12.65 6.80 -7.85
N ALA A 206 -11.62 7.24 -7.11
CA ALA A 206 -11.79 7.75 -5.77
C ALA A 206 -10.74 8.79 -5.38
N LEU A 207 -11.06 9.60 -4.38
CA LEU A 207 -10.12 10.37 -3.59
C LEU A 207 -10.07 9.79 -2.18
N VAL A 208 -8.86 9.55 -1.67
CA VAL A 208 -8.67 8.95 -0.35
C VAL A 208 -7.68 9.74 0.49
N THR A 209 -7.87 9.76 1.79
CA THR A 209 -6.95 10.38 2.76
C THR A 209 -7.11 9.76 4.15
N ASP A 210 -6.03 9.71 4.92
CA ASP A 210 -6.07 9.40 6.36
C ASP A 210 -6.21 10.64 7.24
N TYR A 211 -6.16 11.83 6.64
CA TYR A 211 -6.26 13.09 7.37
C TYR A 211 -7.72 13.46 7.65
N PRO A 212 -8.03 13.88 8.89
CA PRO A 212 -9.39 14.31 9.25
C PRO A 212 -9.77 15.62 8.54
N PRO A 213 -11.08 15.94 8.50
CA PRO A 213 -11.60 17.20 7.98
C PRO A 213 -10.88 18.42 8.55
N GLY A 214 -10.75 19.48 7.75
CA GLY A 214 -10.07 20.71 8.14
C GLY A 214 -8.54 20.65 8.11
N THR A 215 -7.93 19.49 7.78
CA THR A 215 -6.48 19.36 7.71
C THR A 215 -5.89 20.18 6.56
N ALA A 216 -5.02 21.14 6.89
CA ALA A 216 -4.35 22.01 5.93
C ALA A 216 -3.21 21.32 5.16
N PRO A 217 -2.84 21.80 3.96
CA PRO A 217 -1.76 21.24 3.14
C PRO A 217 -0.37 21.63 3.66
N LEU A 218 0.15 20.93 4.65
CA LEU A 218 1.49 21.11 5.18
C LEU A 218 2.50 20.21 4.48
N ALA A 219 3.75 20.67 4.33
CA ALA A 219 4.82 19.94 3.64
C ALA A 219 5.02 18.50 4.18
N ILE A 220 4.94 18.32 5.49
CA ILE A 220 5.09 17.03 6.15
C ILE A 220 3.97 16.06 5.77
N HIS A 221 2.75 16.53 5.54
CA HIS A 221 1.62 15.70 5.16
C HIS A 221 1.84 15.03 3.79
N PHE A 222 2.45 15.73 2.83
CA PHE A 222 2.76 15.15 1.52
C PHE A 222 3.77 14.01 1.60
N LEU A 223 4.75 14.10 2.50
CA LEU A 223 5.72 13.03 2.70
C LEU A 223 5.06 11.81 3.36
N ARG A 224 4.27 12.03 4.39
CA ARG A 224 3.59 10.95 5.13
C ARG A 224 2.53 10.24 4.30
N ARG A 225 1.77 10.97 3.48
CA ARG A 225 0.77 10.43 2.58
C ARG A 225 1.35 9.38 1.61
N ASN A 226 2.62 9.52 1.21
CA ASN A 226 3.26 8.65 0.22
C ASN A 226 3.26 7.16 0.63
N ARG A 227 3.20 6.84 1.93
CA ARG A 227 3.04 5.48 2.42
C ARG A 227 1.71 4.85 1.97
N ILE A 228 0.65 5.66 1.87
CA ILE A 228 -0.66 5.19 1.41
C ILE A 228 -0.63 4.92 -0.10
N ILE A 229 0.07 5.76 -0.89
CA ILE A 229 0.26 5.49 -2.33
C ILE A 229 0.98 4.17 -2.53
N ALA A 230 2.10 3.96 -1.84
CA ALA A 230 2.89 2.72 -1.91
C ALA A 230 2.09 1.52 -1.39
N GLY A 231 1.40 1.67 -0.25
CA GLY A 231 0.66 0.60 0.41
C GLY A 231 -0.60 0.15 -0.34
N LEU A 232 -1.27 1.04 -1.05
CA LEU A 232 -2.42 0.71 -1.89
C LEU A 232 -2.05 0.01 -3.21
N SER A 233 -0.76 -0.09 -3.53
CA SER A 233 -0.32 -0.49 -4.86
C SER A 233 0.49 -1.78 -4.85
N ASP A 234 0.26 -2.65 -5.83
CA ASP A 234 1.05 -3.85 -6.09
C ASP A 234 2.46 -3.50 -6.58
N SER A 235 2.56 -2.42 -7.33
CA SER A 235 3.82 -1.96 -7.96
C SER A 235 3.85 -0.45 -8.02
N THR A 236 5.06 0.12 -8.03
CA THR A 236 5.29 1.57 -8.13
C THR A 236 6.19 1.89 -9.31
N ILE A 237 5.76 2.77 -10.19
CA ILE A 237 6.51 3.25 -11.36
C ILE A 237 6.97 4.69 -11.09
N LEU A 238 8.28 4.90 -11.10
CA LEU A 238 8.91 6.22 -11.00
C LEU A 238 9.27 6.75 -12.40
N ILE A 239 8.65 7.83 -12.79
CA ILE A 239 8.88 8.43 -14.12
C ILE A 239 10.12 9.33 -14.12
N GLU A 240 10.20 10.32 -13.24
CA GLU A 240 11.35 11.19 -13.07
C GLU A 240 11.48 11.61 -11.60
N SER A 241 12.70 11.70 -11.13
CA SER A 241 12.97 12.23 -9.79
C SER A 241 14.43 12.68 -9.62
N LYS A 242 14.63 13.77 -8.89
CA LYS A 242 15.94 14.06 -8.30
C LYS A 242 16.23 13.05 -7.19
N ILE A 243 17.51 12.87 -6.81
CA ILE A 243 17.94 11.93 -5.75
C ILE A 243 17.18 12.15 -4.43
N LYS A 244 16.88 13.40 -4.07
CA LYS A 244 16.12 13.77 -2.87
C LYS A 244 14.66 14.14 -3.18
N GLY A 245 14.07 13.59 -4.25
CA GLY A 245 12.69 13.86 -4.65
C GLY A 245 11.66 13.06 -3.84
N GLY A 246 10.41 13.56 -3.77
CA GLY A 246 9.31 12.87 -3.08
C GLY A 246 8.98 11.49 -3.65
N GLY A 247 9.08 11.30 -4.98
CA GLY A 247 8.88 10.01 -5.62
C GLY A 247 9.87 8.93 -5.17
N MET A 248 11.10 9.31 -4.84
CA MET A 248 12.10 8.39 -4.27
C MET A 248 11.66 7.81 -2.93
N MET A 249 11.00 8.62 -2.09
CA MET A 249 10.47 8.15 -0.81
C MET A 249 9.36 7.12 -1.04
N THR A 250 8.43 7.39 -1.96
CA THR A 250 7.36 6.44 -2.31
C THR A 250 7.93 5.12 -2.80
N CYS A 251 8.95 5.14 -3.68
CA CYS A 251 9.60 3.92 -4.17
C CYS A 251 10.29 3.13 -3.06
N ARG A 252 10.96 3.80 -2.13
CA ARG A 252 11.62 3.12 -0.99
C ARG A 252 10.59 2.52 -0.04
N LEU A 253 9.47 3.18 0.20
CA LEU A 253 8.35 2.63 0.96
C LEU A 253 7.73 1.42 0.25
N ALA A 254 7.48 1.50 -1.07
CA ALA A 254 7.00 0.36 -1.84
C ALA A 254 7.96 -0.84 -1.74
N PHE A 255 9.27 -0.60 -1.85
CA PHE A 255 10.28 -1.64 -1.69
C PHE A 255 10.28 -2.23 -0.27
N SER A 256 10.15 -1.40 0.78
CA SER A 256 10.06 -1.90 2.17
C SER A 256 8.79 -2.71 2.44
N TYR A 257 7.70 -2.44 1.71
CA TYR A 257 6.46 -3.25 1.75
C TYR A 257 6.52 -4.48 0.82
N SER A 258 7.72 -4.82 0.31
CA SER A 258 7.91 -5.93 -0.65
C SER A 258 7.08 -5.80 -1.93
N ARG A 259 6.86 -4.56 -2.40
CA ARG A 259 6.20 -4.26 -3.68
C ARG A 259 7.23 -4.04 -4.78
N ASP A 260 6.88 -4.38 -6.01
CA ASP A 260 7.77 -4.18 -7.16
C ASP A 260 7.92 -2.69 -7.46
N VAL A 261 9.13 -2.29 -7.83
CA VAL A 261 9.44 -0.90 -8.19
C VAL A 261 10.05 -0.88 -9.58
N TYR A 262 9.54 -0.01 -10.43
CA TYR A 262 10.06 0.26 -11.77
C TYR A 262 10.48 1.72 -11.87
N ALA A 263 11.54 2.00 -12.59
CA ALA A 263 12.01 3.37 -12.77
C ALA A 263 12.37 3.63 -14.23
N LEU A 264 11.90 4.74 -14.77
CA LEU A 264 12.26 5.18 -16.12
C LEU A 264 13.74 5.59 -16.14
N PRO A 265 14.61 4.89 -16.90
CA PRO A 265 16.00 5.32 -17.05
C PRO A 265 16.06 6.62 -17.85
N GLY A 266 17.07 7.42 -17.57
CA GLY A 266 17.31 8.63 -18.31
C GLY A 266 18.79 8.98 -18.37
N ARG A 267 19.11 10.16 -18.90
CA ARG A 267 20.51 10.58 -19.09
C ARG A 267 21.23 10.68 -17.77
N ALA A 268 22.49 10.25 -17.74
CA ALA A 268 23.32 10.26 -16.52
C ALA A 268 23.58 11.67 -15.98
N ASP A 269 23.61 12.67 -16.86
CA ASP A 269 23.85 14.09 -16.58
C ASP A 269 22.57 14.88 -16.27
N ASP A 270 21.38 14.29 -16.44
CA ASP A 270 20.11 14.95 -16.13
C ASP A 270 19.71 14.76 -14.66
N LEU A 271 19.58 15.87 -13.96
CA LEU A 271 19.22 15.90 -12.53
C LEU A 271 17.86 15.23 -12.25
N ARG A 272 16.91 15.25 -13.18
CA ARG A 272 15.59 14.65 -13.04
C ARG A 272 15.60 13.13 -13.22
N SER A 273 16.63 12.62 -13.90
CA SER A 273 16.84 11.19 -14.13
C SER A 273 17.70 10.53 -13.05
N GLN A 274 18.47 11.31 -12.28
CA GLN A 274 19.42 10.79 -11.31
C GLN A 274 18.77 9.94 -10.22
N GLY A 275 17.57 10.27 -9.77
CA GLY A 275 16.82 9.48 -8.80
C GLY A 275 16.47 8.10 -9.35
N CYS A 276 15.89 8.04 -10.55
CA CYS A 276 15.55 6.80 -11.25
C CYS A 276 16.79 5.94 -11.47
N ASN A 277 17.85 6.50 -12.05
CA ASN A 277 19.13 5.80 -12.29
C ASN A 277 19.75 5.29 -10.98
N SER A 278 19.60 6.03 -9.87
CA SER A 278 20.09 5.61 -8.56
C SER A 278 19.33 4.40 -8.01
N LEU A 279 18.00 4.34 -8.14
CA LEU A 279 17.21 3.18 -7.72
C LEU A 279 17.53 1.94 -8.56
N ILE A 280 17.69 2.10 -9.88
CA ILE A 280 18.08 1.01 -10.77
C ILE A 280 19.47 0.48 -10.37
N ARG A 281 20.45 1.37 -10.18
CA ARG A 281 21.82 0.98 -9.78
C ARG A 281 21.83 0.24 -8.43
N SER A 282 21.01 0.65 -7.47
CA SER A 282 20.91 0.00 -6.15
C SER A 282 20.01 -1.23 -6.13
N LYS A 283 19.50 -1.68 -7.28
CA LYS A 283 18.60 -2.84 -7.42
C LYS A 283 17.31 -2.73 -6.59
N ILE A 284 16.88 -1.51 -6.28
CA ILE A 284 15.59 -1.23 -5.66
C ILE A 284 14.49 -1.19 -6.74
N ALA A 285 14.84 -0.75 -7.95
CA ALA A 285 13.92 -0.67 -9.08
C ALA A 285 14.45 -1.44 -10.28
N GLU A 286 13.54 -2.07 -11.02
CA GLU A 286 13.80 -2.58 -12.38
C GLU A 286 13.70 -1.41 -13.38
N PRO A 287 14.50 -1.39 -14.47
CA PRO A 287 14.41 -0.35 -15.46
C PRO A 287 13.15 -0.48 -16.32
N LEU A 288 12.41 0.60 -16.51
CA LEU A 288 11.32 0.69 -17.46
C LEU A 288 11.91 0.93 -18.87
N THR A 289 12.18 -0.13 -19.60
CA THR A 289 12.83 -0.10 -20.94
C THR A 289 11.82 -0.13 -22.07
N SER A 290 10.73 -0.88 -21.92
CA SER A 290 9.61 -0.93 -22.85
C SER A 290 8.28 -1.09 -22.12
N ILE A 291 7.17 -0.83 -22.79
CA ILE A 291 5.83 -1.07 -22.23
C ILE A 291 5.52 -2.57 -22.24
N GLU A 292 5.99 -3.28 -23.23
CA GLU A 292 5.83 -4.71 -23.42
C GLU A 292 6.48 -5.46 -22.23
N ASP A 293 7.76 -5.18 -21.94
CA ASP A 293 8.48 -5.78 -20.81
C ASP A 293 7.80 -5.45 -19.48
N LEU A 294 7.35 -4.20 -19.29
CA LEU A 294 6.63 -3.80 -18.08
C LEU A 294 5.34 -4.60 -17.91
N THR A 295 4.51 -4.72 -18.94
CA THR A 295 3.22 -5.41 -18.85
C THR A 295 3.39 -6.92 -18.68
N GLU A 296 4.45 -7.49 -19.22
CA GLU A 296 4.84 -8.89 -19.00
C GLU A 296 5.33 -9.10 -17.55
N SER A 297 6.22 -8.25 -17.06
CA SER A 297 6.72 -8.29 -15.67
C SER A 297 5.61 -8.12 -14.66
N LEU A 298 4.62 -7.26 -14.92
CA LEU A 298 3.43 -7.07 -14.10
C LEU A 298 2.44 -8.24 -14.22
N GLY A 299 2.58 -9.13 -15.20
CA GLY A 299 1.70 -10.28 -15.42
C GLY A 299 0.29 -9.94 -15.93
N LEU A 300 0.03 -8.73 -16.41
CA LEU A 300 -1.30 -8.20 -16.75
C LEU A 300 -1.96 -8.85 -17.99
N ASN A 301 -1.19 -9.60 -18.77
CA ASN A 301 -1.66 -10.26 -20.01
C ASN A 301 -1.83 -11.78 -19.87
N ARG A 302 -1.52 -12.35 -18.72
CA ARG A 302 -1.67 -13.79 -18.48
C ARG A 302 -3.14 -14.16 -18.28
N ALA A 303 -3.59 -15.27 -18.87
CA ALA A 303 -4.95 -15.77 -18.65
C ALA A 303 -5.06 -16.28 -17.21
N GLY A 304 -5.97 -15.70 -16.42
CA GLY A 304 -6.21 -16.10 -15.04
C GLY A 304 -5.40 -15.35 -13.96
N ALA A 305 -4.73 -14.27 -14.32
CA ALA A 305 -4.07 -13.39 -13.35
C ALA A 305 -5.08 -12.47 -12.66
N GLY A 306 -6.04 -13.06 -11.96
CA GLY A 306 -6.79 -12.33 -10.95
C GLY A 306 -5.93 -12.22 -9.70
N GLY A 307 -5.53 -11.02 -9.30
CA GLY A 307 -4.82 -10.71 -8.07
C GLY A 307 -3.51 -11.46 -7.81
N ARG A 308 -2.56 -10.83 -7.15
CA ARG A 308 -1.38 -11.52 -6.59
C ARG A 308 -1.87 -12.69 -5.74
N ARG A 309 -1.57 -13.93 -6.13
CA ARG A 309 -1.93 -15.08 -5.29
C ARG A 309 -1.29 -14.89 -3.92
N SER A 310 -2.10 -15.02 -2.88
CA SER A 310 -1.55 -15.03 -1.52
C SER A 310 -0.54 -16.20 -1.40
N VAL A 311 0.45 -16.07 -0.52
CA VAL A 311 1.40 -17.16 -0.24
C VAL A 311 0.63 -18.46 0.09
N ARG A 312 -0.50 -18.36 0.79
CA ARG A 312 -1.37 -19.48 1.11
C ARG A 312 -1.99 -20.11 -0.13
N GLU A 313 -2.47 -19.33 -1.08
CA GLU A 313 -3.05 -19.84 -2.33
C GLU A 313 -2.01 -20.53 -3.20
N ILE A 314 -0.78 -20.01 -3.26
CA ILE A 314 0.33 -20.64 -3.97
C ILE A 314 0.66 -21.98 -3.33
N ILE A 315 0.83 -22.03 -2.01
CA ILE A 315 1.12 -23.26 -1.28
C ILE A 315 0.00 -24.28 -1.42
N LEU A 316 -1.26 -23.87 -1.33
CA LEU A 316 -2.40 -24.76 -1.54
C LEU A 316 -2.46 -25.31 -2.97
N SER A 317 -2.19 -24.49 -3.98
CA SER A 317 -2.21 -24.92 -5.38
C SER A 317 -1.06 -25.85 -5.74
N GLU A 318 0.14 -25.62 -5.23
CA GLU A 318 1.36 -26.40 -5.55
C GLU A 318 1.51 -27.65 -4.67
N TYR A 319 1.09 -27.58 -3.41
CA TYR A 319 1.36 -28.62 -2.41
C TYR A 319 0.11 -29.21 -1.74
N GLY A 320 -1.09 -28.72 -2.05
CA GLY A 320 -2.34 -29.16 -1.39
C GLY A 320 -2.61 -30.66 -1.48
N SER A 321 -2.13 -31.32 -2.57
CA SER A 321 -2.21 -32.76 -2.76
C SER A 321 -0.99 -33.55 -2.24
N ARG A 322 0.10 -32.86 -1.87
CA ARG A 322 1.41 -33.49 -1.53
C ARG A 322 1.74 -33.42 -0.05
N LEU A 323 1.22 -32.43 0.67
CA LEU A 323 1.56 -32.15 2.08
C LEU A 323 0.33 -32.27 2.98
N SER A 324 0.56 -32.68 4.22
CA SER A 324 -0.47 -32.64 5.26
C SER A 324 -0.87 -31.18 5.59
N PRO A 325 -2.09 -30.94 6.12
CA PRO A 325 -2.53 -29.58 6.49
C PRO A 325 -1.56 -28.83 7.41
N GLU A 326 -0.95 -29.55 8.36
CA GLU A 326 0.05 -28.97 9.28
C GLU A 326 1.32 -28.53 8.54
N ARG A 327 1.82 -29.36 7.62
CA ARG A 327 2.98 -29.03 6.79
C ARG A 327 2.69 -27.91 5.80
N LEU A 328 1.49 -27.85 5.24
CA LEU A 328 1.06 -26.73 4.38
C LEU A 328 1.11 -25.41 5.13
N GLN A 329 0.59 -25.39 6.36
CA GLN A 329 0.61 -24.18 7.20
C GLN A 329 2.04 -23.74 7.55
N LEU A 330 2.89 -24.69 7.91
CA LEU A 330 4.30 -24.42 8.23
C LEU A 330 5.06 -23.88 7.01
N THR A 331 4.88 -24.50 5.85
CA THR A 331 5.50 -24.07 4.58
C THR A 331 5.04 -22.67 4.18
N ALA A 332 3.75 -22.37 4.39
CA ALA A 332 3.21 -21.04 4.15
C ALA A 332 3.82 -19.99 5.10
N ASN A 333 3.94 -20.30 6.39
CA ASN A 333 4.57 -19.42 7.38
C ASN A 333 6.05 -19.16 7.06
N MET A 334 6.80 -20.19 6.64
CA MET A 334 8.19 -20.03 6.20
C MET A 334 8.31 -19.09 4.99
N LEU A 335 7.46 -19.26 3.98
CA LEU A 335 7.49 -18.39 2.80
C LEU A 335 7.10 -16.94 3.13
N VAL A 336 6.13 -16.74 4.03
CA VAL A 336 5.79 -15.40 4.51
C VAL A 336 7.00 -14.76 5.19
N LYS A 337 7.66 -15.50 6.08
CA LYS A 337 8.84 -15.01 6.80
C LYS A 337 10.02 -14.70 5.89
N ILE A 338 10.30 -15.57 4.89
CA ILE A 338 11.33 -15.30 3.87
C ILE A 338 10.99 -14.06 3.04
N LYS A 339 9.69 -13.81 2.80
CA LYS A 339 9.23 -12.61 2.09
C LYS A 339 9.41 -11.34 2.91
N GLU A 340 9.17 -11.41 4.22
CA GLU A 340 9.32 -10.30 5.15
C GLU A 340 10.79 -9.97 5.43
N GLU A 341 11.62 -11.00 5.64
CA GLU A 341 13.04 -10.87 5.96
C GLU A 341 13.91 -11.44 4.83
N ARG A 342 14.26 -10.58 3.87
CA ARG A 342 15.10 -10.96 2.74
C ARG A 342 16.47 -11.42 3.21
N GLY A 343 16.85 -12.64 2.85
CA GLY A 343 18.14 -13.22 3.21
C GLY A 343 18.17 -13.83 4.61
N ILE A 344 17.02 -14.16 5.18
CA ILE A 344 16.90 -14.96 6.39
C ILE A 344 17.56 -16.33 6.16
N THR A 345 18.35 -16.80 7.11
CA THR A 345 19.02 -18.09 7.01
C THR A 345 18.09 -19.25 7.34
N VAL A 346 18.43 -20.46 6.89
CA VAL A 346 17.71 -21.69 7.23
C VAL A 346 17.71 -21.93 8.76
N GLU A 347 18.76 -21.51 9.46
CA GLU A 347 18.87 -21.60 10.92
C GLU A 347 17.87 -20.68 11.63
N GLU A 348 17.81 -19.40 11.23
CA GLU A 348 16.81 -18.44 11.73
C GLU A 348 15.38 -18.86 11.42
N LEU A 349 15.12 -19.47 10.26
CA LEU A 349 13.82 -20.07 9.92
C LEU A 349 13.47 -21.26 10.82
N SER A 350 14.47 -22.06 11.20
CA SER A 350 14.31 -23.18 12.14
C SER A 350 13.88 -22.66 13.53
N GLU A 351 14.53 -21.61 14.01
CA GLU A 351 14.17 -20.94 15.27
C GLU A 351 12.74 -20.34 15.22
N PHE A 352 12.43 -19.62 14.15
CA PHE A 352 11.12 -19.00 13.95
C PHE A 352 9.98 -20.02 13.92
N THR A 353 10.18 -21.17 13.26
CA THR A 353 9.15 -22.20 13.10
C THR A 353 9.09 -23.17 14.28
N GLY A 354 10.10 -23.18 15.14
CA GLY A 354 10.24 -24.16 16.24
C GLY A 354 10.52 -25.59 15.75
N MET A 355 10.86 -25.77 14.47
CA MET A 355 11.20 -27.08 13.89
C MET A 355 12.70 -27.35 14.01
N SER A 356 13.08 -28.65 13.92
CA SER A 356 14.49 -29.00 13.79
C SER A 356 15.08 -28.47 12.50
N TYR A 357 16.35 -28.08 12.51
CA TYR A 357 17.08 -27.62 11.32
C TYR A 357 16.91 -28.55 10.12
N GLY A 358 16.97 -29.88 10.30
CA GLY A 358 16.82 -30.86 9.21
C GLY A 358 15.44 -30.81 8.54
N ILE A 359 14.36 -30.58 9.29
CA ILE A 359 13.01 -30.44 8.73
C ILE A 359 12.91 -29.13 7.96
N THR A 360 13.40 -28.02 8.54
CA THR A 360 13.39 -26.71 7.89
C THR A 360 14.21 -26.70 6.62
N ALA A 361 15.41 -27.28 6.63
CA ALA A 361 16.27 -27.41 5.47
C ALA A 361 15.62 -28.25 4.35
N ASN A 362 14.93 -29.35 4.68
CA ASN A 362 14.20 -30.13 3.71
C ASN A 362 13.06 -29.36 3.05
N ILE A 363 12.29 -28.59 3.82
CA ILE A 363 11.24 -27.71 3.27
C ILE A 363 11.86 -26.62 2.40
N ALA A 364 12.94 -25.99 2.84
CA ALA A 364 13.63 -24.97 2.07
C ALA A 364 14.18 -25.52 0.74
N ALA A 365 14.81 -26.70 0.75
CA ALA A 365 15.29 -27.37 -0.46
C ALA A 365 14.15 -27.75 -1.42
N MET A 366 13.00 -28.19 -0.90
CA MET A 366 11.80 -28.45 -1.71
C MET A 366 11.31 -27.15 -2.38
N LEU A 367 11.22 -26.06 -1.63
CA LEU A 367 10.79 -24.76 -2.14
C LEU A 367 11.77 -24.21 -3.20
N GLU A 368 13.09 -24.45 -3.02
CA GLU A 368 14.10 -24.08 -4.00
C GLU A 368 14.01 -24.94 -5.26
N THR A 369 13.85 -26.25 -5.14
CA THR A 369 13.67 -27.16 -6.26
C THR A 369 12.46 -26.80 -7.12
N ASP A 370 11.35 -26.40 -6.47
CA ASP A 370 10.13 -25.95 -7.13
C ASP A 370 10.21 -24.47 -7.60
N GLY A 371 11.36 -23.80 -7.38
CA GLY A 371 11.64 -22.44 -7.84
C GLY A 371 10.83 -21.35 -7.16
N LEU A 372 10.39 -21.56 -5.91
CA LEU A 372 9.70 -20.56 -5.09
C LEU A 372 10.69 -19.69 -4.31
N ILE A 373 11.82 -20.24 -3.95
CA ILE A 373 12.93 -19.52 -3.31
C ILE A 373 14.25 -19.84 -3.99
N SER A 374 15.28 -19.05 -3.69
CA SER A 374 16.69 -19.41 -3.94
C SER A 374 17.47 -19.37 -2.64
N ILE A 375 18.46 -20.25 -2.49
CA ILE A 375 19.32 -20.34 -1.31
C ILE A 375 20.76 -20.06 -1.76
N ASP A 376 21.44 -19.11 -1.11
CA ASP A 376 22.82 -18.79 -1.43
C ASP A 376 23.83 -19.67 -0.64
N LEU A 377 25.12 -19.50 -0.92
CA LEU A 377 26.20 -20.27 -0.27
C LEU A 377 26.28 -20.05 1.26
N LEU A 378 25.64 -19.00 1.78
CA LEU A 378 25.56 -18.70 3.21
C LEU A 378 24.23 -19.18 3.81
N GLN A 379 23.52 -20.07 3.13
CA GLN A 379 22.20 -20.60 3.53
C GLN A 379 21.12 -19.54 3.72
N ARG A 380 21.23 -18.39 3.03
CA ARG A 380 20.24 -17.31 3.06
C ARG A 380 19.18 -17.54 1.99
N CYS A 381 17.92 -17.44 2.39
CA CYS A 381 16.75 -17.69 1.56
C CYS A 381 16.22 -16.38 0.96
N PHE A 382 15.86 -16.41 -0.31
CA PHE A 382 15.30 -15.29 -1.07
C PHE A 382 14.09 -15.76 -1.87
N ILE A 383 13.02 -14.99 -1.89
CA ILE A 383 11.85 -15.26 -2.73
C ILE A 383 12.21 -15.12 -4.21
N MET A 384 11.85 -16.10 -5.02
CA MET A 384 11.93 -16.03 -6.48
C MET A 384 10.68 -15.34 -7.01
N VAL A 385 10.83 -14.05 -7.35
CA VAL A 385 9.71 -13.13 -7.68
C VAL A 385 8.83 -13.63 -8.84
N GLU A 386 9.36 -14.41 -9.77
CA GLU A 386 8.63 -14.88 -10.96
C GLU A 386 7.40 -15.77 -10.65
N LYS A 387 7.40 -16.52 -9.56
CA LYS A 387 6.28 -17.39 -9.19
C LYS A 387 5.21 -16.73 -8.31
N PHE A 388 5.52 -15.56 -7.76
CA PHE A 388 4.62 -14.76 -6.93
C PHE A 388 3.97 -13.59 -7.68
N ARG A 389 4.27 -13.51 -8.98
CA ARG A 389 3.71 -12.54 -9.92
C ARG A 389 2.37 -12.99 -10.50
#